data_da209881bb3a8897f8d17e45a7d7d3c5
#
_entry.id   da209881bb3a8897f8d17e45a7d7d3c5
#
_cell.length_a   1.000
_cell.length_b   1.000
_cell.length_c   1.000
_cell.angle_alpha   90.00
_cell.angle_beta   90.00
_cell.angle_gamma   90.00
#
_symmetry.space_group_name_H-M   'P 1'
#
loop_
_entity.id
_entity.type
_entity.pdbx_description
1 polymer ?
#
loop_
_entity_poly.entity_id
_entity_poly.type
_entity_poly.pdbx_seq_one_letter_code
_entity_poly.pdbx_strand_id
1 'polypeptide(L)' 'MLISTRGRYALRIMLELAQYDRGKYIPLPLIAERQEISEKYLESIISVLGKAGLVEGLRGKGGGYRLSRELKDYSVG' A
#
# COMPACT_ATOMS: atom_id res chain seq x y z
N MET A 1 -3.13 15.34 -17.16
CA MET A 1 -4.12 14.43 -16.56
C MET A 1 -4.18 14.65 -15.06
N LEU A 2 -5.37 14.79 -14.54
CA LEU A 2 -5.55 14.98 -13.10
C LEU A 2 -5.66 13.64 -12.39
N ILE A 3 -4.83 13.46 -11.37
CA ILE A 3 -4.88 12.28 -10.52
C ILE A 3 -5.66 12.66 -9.27
N SER A 4 -6.67 11.86 -8.91
CA SER A 4 -7.45 12.12 -7.71
C SER A 4 -6.56 12.04 -6.46
N THR A 5 -7.03 12.64 -5.37
CA THR A 5 -6.29 12.58 -4.10
C THR A 5 -6.05 11.13 -3.68
N ARG A 6 -7.07 10.29 -3.84
CA ARG A 6 -6.94 8.87 -3.52
C ARG A 6 -5.87 8.20 -4.40
N GLY A 7 -5.82 8.54 -5.68
CA GLY A 7 -4.81 8.02 -6.58
C GLY A 7 -3.40 8.42 -6.19
N ARG A 8 -3.22 9.65 -5.73
CA ARG A 8 -1.92 10.13 -5.26
C ARG A 8 -1.48 9.36 -4.03
N TYR A 9 -2.38 9.16 -3.07
CA TYR A 9 -2.04 8.40 -1.87
C TYR A 9 -1.79 6.93 -2.19
N ALA A 10 -2.54 6.36 -3.12
CA ALA A 10 -2.30 4.98 -3.53
C ALA A 10 -0.87 4.82 -4.05
N LEU A 11 -0.43 5.76 -4.89
CA LEU A 11 0.92 5.75 -5.43
C LEU A 11 1.97 5.93 -4.32
N ARG A 12 1.73 6.86 -3.40
CA ARG A 12 2.64 7.09 -2.27
C ARG A 12 2.75 5.86 -1.39
N ILE A 13 1.63 5.18 -1.15
CA ILE A 13 1.61 3.97 -0.33
C ILE A 13 2.41 2.86 -1.00
N MET A 14 2.24 2.69 -2.30
CA MET A 14 3.02 1.68 -3.03
C MET A 14 4.52 2.00 -2.98
N LEU A 15 4.89 3.27 -3.13
CA LEU A 15 6.28 3.67 -3.05
C LEU A 15 6.85 3.44 -1.66
N GLU A 16 6.06 3.70 -0.63
CA GLU A 16 6.51 3.43 0.72
C GLU A 16 6.73 1.94 0.94
N LEU A 17 5.77 1.12 0.55
CA LEU A 17 5.89 -0.33 0.72
C LEU A 17 7.08 -0.90 -0.05
N ALA A 18 7.43 -0.27 -1.16
CA ALA A 18 8.58 -0.70 -1.95
C ALA A 18 9.92 -0.48 -1.26
N GLN A 19 9.95 0.39 -0.24
CA GLN A 19 11.19 0.68 0.50
C GLN A 19 11.51 -0.38 1.55
N TYR A 20 10.56 -1.23 1.87
CA TYR A 20 10.78 -2.29 2.86
C TYR A 20 11.23 -3.57 2.19
N ASP A 21 11.88 -4.42 2.98
CA ASP A 21 12.33 -5.70 2.48
C ASP A 21 11.15 -6.53 1.98
N ARG A 22 11.35 -7.17 0.86
CA ARG A 22 10.35 -8.04 0.28
C ARG A 22 10.04 -9.16 1.27
N GLY A 23 8.77 -9.46 1.44
CA GLY A 23 8.32 -10.47 2.37
C GLY A 23 7.93 -9.95 3.74
N LYS A 24 8.27 -8.69 4.03
CA LYS A 24 7.83 -8.08 5.29
C LYS A 24 6.48 -7.44 5.11
N TYR A 25 5.60 -7.71 6.07
CA TYR A 25 4.29 -7.05 6.12
C TYR A 25 4.40 -5.84 7.02
N ILE A 26 3.94 -4.71 6.53
CA ILE A 26 4.03 -3.44 7.25
C ILE A 26 2.69 -3.14 7.90
N PRO A 27 2.65 -2.93 9.23
CA PRO A 27 1.38 -2.68 9.93
C PRO A 27 0.66 -1.45 9.40
N LEU A 28 -0.67 -1.56 9.31
CA LEU A 28 -1.49 -0.46 8.84
C LEU A 28 -1.29 0.84 9.63
N PRO A 29 -1.24 0.80 10.98
CA PRO A 29 -1.03 2.02 11.75
C PRO A 29 0.28 2.73 11.39
N LEU A 30 1.33 1.98 11.11
CA LEU A 30 2.61 2.57 10.74
C LEU A 30 2.51 3.29 9.39
N ILE A 31 1.84 2.66 8.42
CA ILE A 31 1.67 3.27 7.11
C ILE A 31 0.85 4.56 7.24
N ALA A 32 -0.24 4.51 8.00
CA ALA A 32 -1.10 5.66 8.20
C ALA A 32 -0.34 6.81 8.84
N GLU A 33 0.46 6.52 9.84
CA GLU A 33 1.26 7.52 10.52
C GLU A 33 2.27 8.18 9.57
N ARG A 34 2.96 7.36 8.79
CA ARG A 34 3.97 7.87 7.86
C ARG A 34 3.36 8.69 6.74
N GLN A 35 2.15 8.35 6.32
CA GLN A 35 1.45 9.09 5.27
C GLN A 35 0.60 10.23 5.83
N GLU A 36 0.53 10.36 7.15
CA GLU A 36 -0.23 11.39 7.83
C GLU A 36 -1.71 11.39 7.44
N ILE A 37 -2.28 10.19 7.37
CA ILE A 37 -3.71 10.01 7.08
C ILE A 37 -4.32 9.09 8.13
N SER A 38 -5.65 9.10 8.21
CA SER A 38 -6.34 8.20 9.14
C SER A 38 -6.22 6.75 8.66
N GLU A 39 -6.29 5.81 9.61
CA GLU A 39 -6.28 4.40 9.26
C GLU A 39 -7.48 4.04 8.41
N LYS A 40 -8.62 4.66 8.68
CA LYS A 40 -9.84 4.40 7.92
C LYS A 40 -9.69 4.80 6.47
N TYR A 41 -9.10 5.97 6.22
CA TYR A 41 -8.85 6.41 4.85
C TYR A 41 -7.84 5.49 4.17
N LEU A 42 -6.78 5.11 4.90
CA LEU A 42 -5.79 4.18 4.36
C LEU A 42 -6.43 2.84 4.01
N GLU A 43 -7.32 2.32 4.86
CA GLU A 43 -8.00 1.06 4.57
C GLU A 43 -8.78 1.13 3.27
N SER A 44 -9.43 2.26 3.00
CA SER A 44 -10.18 2.40 1.76
C SER A 44 -9.28 2.34 0.54
N ILE A 45 -8.08 2.91 0.63
CA ILE A 45 -7.11 2.90 -0.46
C ILE A 45 -6.52 1.50 -0.62
N ILE A 46 -6.13 0.88 0.49
CA ILE A 46 -5.56 -0.47 0.49
C ILE A 46 -6.55 -1.48 -0.08
N SER A 47 -7.84 -1.31 0.22
CA SER A 47 -8.87 -2.18 -0.32
C SER A 47 -8.89 -2.15 -1.85
N VAL A 48 -8.78 -0.97 -2.43
CA VAL A 48 -8.73 -0.83 -3.89
C VAL A 48 -7.47 -1.47 -4.46
N LEU A 49 -6.33 -1.21 -3.81
CA LEU A 49 -5.06 -1.79 -4.25
C LEU A 49 -5.07 -3.30 -4.14
N GLY A 50 -5.68 -3.84 -3.08
CA GLY A 50 -5.80 -5.28 -2.90
C GLY A 50 -6.67 -5.93 -3.97
N LYS A 51 -7.78 -5.29 -4.31
CA LYS A 51 -8.66 -5.79 -5.36
C LYS A 51 -7.97 -5.78 -6.73
N ALA A 52 -7.07 -4.84 -6.94
CA ALA A 52 -6.30 -4.76 -8.17
C ALA A 52 -5.12 -5.73 -8.18
N GLY A 53 -4.88 -6.44 -7.07
CA GLY A 53 -3.77 -7.39 -6.98
C GLY A 53 -2.42 -6.73 -6.79
N LEU A 54 -2.39 -5.47 -6.37
CA LEU A 54 -1.14 -4.71 -6.22
C LEU A 54 -0.52 -4.85 -4.83
N VAL A 55 -1.33 -5.14 -3.81
CA VAL A 55 -0.84 -5.36 -2.45
C VAL A 55 -1.48 -6.62 -1.87
N GLU A 56 -0.79 -7.21 -0.90
CA GLU A 56 -1.30 -8.36 -0.15
C GLU A 56 -1.34 -8.01 1.32
N GLY A 57 -2.32 -8.56 2.01
CA GLY A 57 -2.46 -8.36 3.45
C GLY A 57 -2.32 -9.65 4.21
N LEU A 58 -1.86 -9.56 5.46
CA LEU A 58 -1.79 -10.67 6.38
C LEU A 58 -2.44 -10.24 7.68
N ARG A 59 -3.36 -11.05 8.19
CA ARG A 59 -4.04 -10.78 9.47
C ARG A 59 -3.28 -11.44 10.60
N GLY A 60 -3.40 -10.85 11.80
CA GLY A 60 -2.87 -11.39 13.02
C GLY A 60 -1.54 -10.76 13.43
N LYS A 61 -0.85 -11.41 14.37
CA LYS A 61 0.43 -10.91 14.85
C LYS A 61 1.45 -10.90 13.72
N GLY A 62 2.17 -9.79 13.61
CA GLY A 62 3.14 -9.62 12.54
C GLY A 62 2.50 -9.34 11.21
N GLY A 63 1.18 -9.11 11.19
CA GLY A 63 0.45 -8.83 9.96
C GLY A 63 0.62 -7.40 9.49
N GLY A 64 0.05 -7.12 8.34
CA GLY A 64 0.13 -5.83 7.70
C GLY A 64 -0.03 -5.98 6.21
N TYR A 65 0.62 -5.10 5.47
CA TYR A 65 0.50 -5.09 4.00
C TYR A 65 1.86 -5.01 3.35
N ARG A 66 1.94 -5.56 2.16
CA ARG A 66 3.15 -5.49 1.35
C ARG A 66 2.75 -5.48 -0.12
N LEU A 67 3.68 -5.10 -0.98
CA LEU A 67 3.44 -5.18 -2.42
C LEU A 67 3.38 -6.65 -2.83
N SER A 68 2.47 -6.95 -3.76
CA SER A 68 2.36 -8.31 -4.30
C SER A 68 3.58 -8.66 -5.15
N ARG A 69 4.22 -7.64 -5.73
CA ARG A 69 5.40 -7.80 -6.58
C ARG A 69 6.33 -6.62 -6.35
N GLU A 70 7.55 -6.74 -6.85
CA GLU A 70 8.45 -5.59 -6.86
C GLU A 70 7.95 -4.58 -7.89
N LEU A 71 8.24 -3.29 -7.65
CA LEU A 71 7.78 -2.24 -8.56
C LEU A 71 8.21 -2.47 -10.00
N LYS A 72 9.39 -3.02 -10.20
CA LYS A 72 9.89 -3.28 -11.55
C LYS A 72 9.06 -4.30 -12.32
N ASP A 73 8.25 -5.10 -11.61
CA ASP A 73 7.41 -6.11 -12.21
C ASP A 73 6.07 -5.57 -12.69
N TYR A 74 5.77 -4.32 -12.35
CA TYR A 74 4.51 -3.71 -12.76
C TYR A 74 4.67 -3.08 -14.13
N SER A 75 3.67 -3.31 -14.97
CA SER A 75 3.64 -2.72 -16.29
C SER A 75 3.36 -1.23 -16.20
N VAL A 76 4.08 -0.45 -16.98
CA VAL A 76 3.88 1.00 -17.07
C VAL A 76 3.25 1.34 -18.41
N GLY A 77 2.51 0.48 -18.91
CA GLY A 77 1.94 0.69 -20.21
C GLY A 77 0.57 1.30 -20.22
#